data_24fba2912de03d3ce6efdb8941f97364
#
_entry.id   24fba2912de03d3ce6efdb8941f97364
#
_cell.length_a   1.000
_cell.length_b   1.000
_cell.length_c   1.000
_cell.angle_alpha   90.00
_cell.angle_beta   90.00
_cell.angle_gamma   90.00
#
_symmetry.space_group_name_H-M   'P 1'
#
loop_
_entity.id
_entity.type
_entity.pdbx_description
1 polymer ?
#
loop_
_entity_poly.entity_id
_entity_poly.type
_entity_poly.pdbx_seq_one_letter_code
_entity_poly.pdbx_strand_id
1 'polypeptide(L)'
;MNGIITRNVIRVVFIVAILFSIVGCSDNDENNTTPSLTSTNVVEVVFSPSGFGDLGYNDIILTGLEESRKRLGFDVMMHVPASVEDGIAIYNKWAQKTAKDERRLFIFASNQYESALRNSSVRPSDANSSVLLYETHKPIDGVYTFRIGMYGAAYLIGAYTALTNKDESDYKAAVLAANPFDRNVDGAAQGFRDGFIEAGGADATISYISDRDGDGYNMPNEAYALCNRLYESGHTFFFPVAGGSNKAVYQFSRNQGVYTAGIDGDMSAYSGLMNCSLVKNIGSATNDFIALWLDKKEIPQHQDFLWDSGYVNVIYCHDWKETDAQGIETFKNNILGKETEYEKSK
;
A
#
# COMPACT_ATOMS: atom_id res chain seq x y z
N MET A 1 -19.60 -40.84 37.18
CA MET A 1 -18.72 -39.87 37.83
C MET A 1 -18.12 -39.00 36.74
N ASN A 2 -18.62 -37.77 36.68
CA ASN A 2 -18.37 -36.82 35.59
C ASN A 2 -17.13 -35.97 35.92
N GLY A 3 -16.23 -35.84 34.97
CA GLY A 3 -15.11 -34.88 35.03
C GLY A 3 -15.16 -33.97 33.82
N ILE A 4 -15.74 -32.76 33.98
CA ILE A 4 -15.75 -31.69 33.01
C ILE A 4 -14.41 -30.94 33.15
N ILE A 5 -13.57 -30.97 32.10
CA ILE A 5 -12.37 -30.13 32.01
C ILE A 5 -12.76 -28.86 31.27
N THR A 6 -12.91 -27.79 32.02
CA THR A 6 -13.07 -26.42 31.48
C THR A 6 -11.69 -25.90 31.03
N ARG A 7 -11.52 -25.71 29.75
CA ARG A 7 -10.37 -24.97 29.16
C ARG A 7 -10.62 -23.46 29.27
N ASN A 8 -9.89 -22.82 30.16
CA ASN A 8 -9.81 -21.36 30.23
C ASN A 8 -9.02 -20.83 29.02
N VAL A 9 -9.71 -20.15 28.13
CA VAL A 9 -9.11 -19.34 27.06
C VAL A 9 -8.80 -17.97 27.65
N ILE A 10 -7.52 -17.68 27.90
CA ILE A 10 -7.05 -16.36 28.29
C ILE A 10 -7.06 -15.50 27.02
N ARG A 11 -8.01 -14.59 26.92
CA ARG A 11 -8.00 -13.51 25.93
C ARG A 11 -7.08 -12.41 26.42
N VAL A 12 -5.94 -12.28 25.80
CA VAL A 12 -5.06 -11.10 25.98
C VAL A 12 -5.62 -9.97 25.13
N VAL A 13 -6.30 -9.03 25.77
CA VAL A 13 -6.72 -7.76 25.16
C VAL A 13 -5.56 -6.79 25.29
N PHE A 14 -4.89 -6.48 24.18
CA PHE A 14 -3.94 -5.37 24.15
C PHE A 14 -4.72 -4.05 24.09
N ILE A 15 -4.86 -3.40 25.24
CA ILE A 15 -5.31 -2.01 25.32
C ILE A 15 -4.08 -1.13 25.10
N VAL A 16 -3.94 -0.55 23.91
CA VAL A 16 -2.98 0.54 23.67
C VAL A 16 -3.60 1.81 24.25
N ALA A 17 -3.24 2.14 25.49
CA ALA A 17 -3.60 3.42 26.09
C ALA A 17 -2.69 4.51 25.51
N ILE A 18 -3.22 5.30 24.57
CA ILE A 18 -2.60 6.55 24.15
C ILE A 18 -2.91 7.59 25.22
N LEU A 19 -1.95 7.87 26.08
CA LEU A 19 -2.01 8.98 27.03
C LEU A 19 -1.88 10.31 26.27
N PHE A 20 -3.00 10.96 26.00
CA PHE A 20 -3.03 12.37 25.67
C PHE A 20 -2.79 13.17 26.96
N SER A 21 -1.59 13.67 27.14
CA SER A 21 -1.31 14.69 28.14
C SER A 21 -1.83 16.04 27.61
N ILE A 22 -2.98 16.48 28.11
CA ILE A 22 -3.43 17.85 27.91
C ILE A 22 -2.60 18.70 28.88
N VAL A 23 -1.60 19.40 28.38
CA VAL A 23 -0.91 20.47 29.13
C VAL A 23 -1.62 21.77 28.81
N GLY A 24 -2.27 22.33 29.85
CA GLY A 24 -2.90 23.65 29.80
C GLY A 24 -1.87 24.76 29.60
N CYS A 25 -2.27 25.79 28.88
CA CYS A 25 -1.52 27.02 28.68
C CYS A 25 -1.10 27.66 29.99
N SER A 26 0.19 27.93 30.12
CA SER A 26 0.73 29.00 30.96
C SER A 26 1.93 29.57 30.21
N ASP A 27 1.96 30.91 30.14
CA ASP A 27 2.87 31.73 29.36
C ASP A 27 4.36 31.56 29.72
N ASN A 28 5.22 31.79 28.70
CA ASN A 28 6.65 32.08 28.76
C ASN A 28 7.57 30.90 29.11
N ASP A 29 8.10 30.27 28.03
CA ASP A 29 9.54 30.19 27.81
C ASP A 29 9.79 29.60 26.41
N GLU A 30 10.55 30.34 25.60
CA GLU A 30 11.12 29.89 24.33
C GLU A 30 12.19 28.79 24.59
N ASN A 31 11.75 27.57 24.82
CA ASN A 31 12.58 26.40 24.69
C ASN A 31 11.94 25.47 23.66
N ASN A 32 12.13 25.84 22.40
CA ASN A 32 11.88 24.98 21.26
C ASN A 32 13.00 23.92 21.27
N THR A 33 12.88 22.91 22.16
CA THR A 33 13.76 21.75 22.17
C THR A 33 13.41 20.90 20.95
N THR A 34 13.98 21.23 19.82
CA THR A 34 14.11 20.30 18.71
C THR A 34 14.72 19.01 19.28
N PRO A 35 14.10 17.82 19.05
CA PRO A 35 14.68 16.57 19.55
C PRO A 35 16.14 16.50 19.10
N SER A 36 17.06 16.31 20.04
CA SER A 36 18.47 16.15 19.72
C SER A 36 18.61 14.87 18.92
N LEU A 37 18.97 14.98 17.63
CA LEU A 37 19.33 13.83 16.82
C LEU A 37 20.59 13.19 17.41
N THR A 38 20.54 11.89 17.61
CA THR A 38 21.64 11.13 18.26
C THR A 38 22.46 10.35 17.24
N SER A 39 21.91 10.13 16.04
CA SER A 39 22.55 9.39 14.95
C SER A 39 23.18 10.37 13.92
N THR A 40 24.26 9.92 13.29
CA THR A 40 24.83 10.57 12.11
C THR A 40 24.09 10.26 10.81
N ASN A 41 23.05 9.43 10.90
CA ASN A 41 22.17 9.07 9.76
C ASN A 41 20.74 9.46 10.10
N VAL A 42 20.14 10.28 9.26
CA VAL A 42 18.78 10.82 9.44
C VAL A 42 17.92 10.48 8.25
N VAL A 43 16.78 9.87 8.50
CA VAL A 43 15.75 9.58 7.48
C VAL A 43 14.55 10.49 7.74
N GLU A 44 14.19 11.32 6.77
CA GLU A 44 13.01 12.17 6.82
C GLU A 44 11.98 11.68 5.82
N VAL A 45 10.74 11.44 6.28
CA VAL A 45 9.70 10.79 5.48
C VAL A 45 8.47 11.67 5.38
N VAL A 46 7.99 11.87 4.18
CA VAL A 46 6.69 12.49 3.90
C VAL A 46 5.73 11.42 3.39
N PHE A 47 4.67 11.18 4.15
CA PHE A 47 3.62 10.22 3.82
C PHE A 47 2.60 10.80 2.83
N SER A 48 1.75 9.95 2.28
CA SER A 48 0.57 10.38 1.53
C SER A 48 -0.34 11.26 2.40
N PRO A 49 -0.99 12.29 1.84
CA PRO A 49 -1.98 13.11 2.54
C PRO A 49 -3.19 12.34 3.11
N SER A 50 -3.41 11.09 2.67
CA SER A 50 -4.47 10.22 3.23
C SER A 50 -4.29 9.92 4.73
N GLY A 51 -3.10 10.13 5.28
CA GLY A 51 -2.80 9.94 6.70
C GLY A 51 -2.71 8.47 7.12
N PHE A 52 -2.65 8.28 8.44
CA PHE A 52 -2.59 6.97 9.09
C PHE A 52 -3.98 6.43 9.46
N GLY A 53 -4.02 5.16 9.86
CA GLY A 53 -5.22 4.47 10.32
C GLY A 53 -6.06 3.96 9.15
N ASP A 54 -5.49 3.78 7.97
CA ASP A 54 -6.16 3.15 6.82
C ASP A 54 -6.05 1.60 6.84
N LEU A 55 -5.32 1.05 7.79
CA LEU A 55 -4.96 -0.36 7.90
C LEU A 55 -4.22 -0.88 6.65
N GLY A 56 -3.75 0.02 5.81
CA GLY A 56 -3.17 -0.25 4.51
C GLY A 56 -1.80 0.40 4.32
N TYR A 57 -1.65 1.10 3.21
CA TYR A 57 -0.40 1.56 2.65
C TYR A 57 0.48 2.38 3.62
N ASN A 58 -0.05 3.47 4.19
CA ASN A 58 0.72 4.33 5.10
C ASN A 58 1.06 3.63 6.42
N ASP A 59 0.15 2.83 6.97
CA ASP A 59 0.36 2.11 8.23
C ASP A 59 1.45 1.03 8.08
N ILE A 60 1.52 0.36 6.92
CA ILE A 60 2.54 -0.66 6.62
C ILE A 60 3.92 -0.01 6.46
N ILE A 61 4.00 1.14 5.77
CA ILE A 61 5.25 1.90 5.67
C ILE A 61 5.72 2.37 7.04
N LEU A 62 4.83 2.91 7.86
CA LEU A 62 5.14 3.34 9.23
C LEU A 62 5.72 2.18 10.05
N THR A 63 5.06 1.02 10.02
CA THR A 63 5.51 -0.17 10.72
C THR A 63 6.91 -0.61 10.26
N GLY A 64 7.12 -0.69 8.94
CA GLY A 64 8.41 -1.05 8.35
C GLY A 64 9.53 -0.07 8.70
N LEU A 65 9.24 1.24 8.74
CA LEU A 65 10.20 2.27 9.14
C LEU A 65 10.59 2.16 10.61
N GLU A 66 9.63 1.92 11.50
CA GLU A 66 9.89 1.75 12.93
C GLU A 66 10.70 0.48 13.22
N GLU A 67 10.44 -0.62 12.54
CA GLU A 67 11.24 -1.85 12.60
C GLU A 67 12.66 -1.61 12.08
N SER A 68 12.78 -0.92 10.93
CA SER A 68 14.06 -0.57 10.33
C SER A 68 14.89 0.32 11.24
N ARG A 69 14.29 1.35 11.84
CA ARG A 69 14.95 2.26 12.79
C ARG A 69 15.52 1.50 13.98
N LYS A 70 14.74 0.59 14.57
CA LYS A 70 15.18 -0.23 15.70
C LYS A 70 16.34 -1.16 15.36
N ARG A 71 16.33 -1.71 14.14
CA ARG A 71 17.32 -2.68 13.68
C ARG A 71 18.61 -2.02 13.18
N LEU A 72 18.48 -0.92 12.43
CA LEU A 72 19.59 -0.31 11.70
C LEU A 72 20.19 0.93 12.39
N GLY A 73 19.52 1.51 13.38
CA GLY A 73 20.07 2.58 14.23
C GLY A 73 20.22 3.92 13.52
N PHE A 74 19.14 4.47 12.97
CA PHE A 74 19.07 5.82 12.41
C PHE A 74 17.99 6.65 13.10
N ASP A 75 18.09 7.97 13.02
CA ASP A 75 17.03 8.86 13.47
C ASP A 75 16.00 9.06 12.35
N VAL A 76 14.71 9.16 12.73
CA VAL A 76 13.63 9.34 11.78
C VAL A 76 12.78 10.57 12.13
N MET A 77 12.46 11.37 11.11
CA MET A 77 11.45 12.43 11.17
C MET A 77 10.33 12.09 10.20
N MET A 78 9.07 12.17 10.67
CA MET A 78 7.91 11.77 9.91
C MET A 78 6.93 12.94 9.76
N HIS A 79 6.41 13.11 8.54
CA HIS A 79 5.43 14.15 8.21
C HIS A 79 4.22 13.54 7.54
N VAL A 80 3.04 13.94 8.00
CA VAL A 80 1.76 13.66 7.35
C VAL A 80 1.20 15.01 6.91
N PRO A 81 1.50 15.46 5.68
CA PRO A 81 1.06 16.75 5.19
C PRO A 81 -0.43 16.75 4.88
N ALA A 82 -1.06 17.92 4.88
CA ALA A 82 -2.46 18.06 4.53
C ALA A 82 -2.70 17.97 3.00
N SER A 83 -1.66 18.23 2.21
CA SER A 83 -1.70 18.17 0.74
C SER A 83 -0.35 17.74 0.15
N VAL A 84 -0.33 17.43 -1.15
CA VAL A 84 0.90 17.17 -1.89
C VAL A 84 1.81 18.39 -1.90
N GLU A 85 1.24 19.58 -2.04
CA GLU A 85 1.96 20.86 -2.04
C GLU A 85 2.67 21.11 -0.71
N ASP A 86 2.02 20.80 0.41
CA ASP A 86 2.65 20.91 1.74
C ASP A 86 3.82 19.94 1.88
N GLY A 87 3.67 18.70 1.39
CA GLY A 87 4.76 17.71 1.35
C GLY A 87 5.95 18.18 0.52
N ILE A 88 5.71 18.77 -0.63
CA ILE A 88 6.76 19.37 -1.47
C ILE A 88 7.40 20.58 -0.78
N ALA A 89 6.65 21.39 -0.05
CA ALA A 89 7.20 22.52 0.71
C ALA A 89 8.16 22.05 1.82
N ILE A 90 7.83 20.92 2.50
CA ILE A 90 8.72 20.28 3.48
C ILE A 90 10.03 19.86 2.79
N TYR A 91 9.92 19.14 1.67
CA TYR A 91 11.09 18.71 0.88
C TYR A 91 11.97 19.88 0.44
N ASN A 92 11.38 20.94 -0.10
CA ASN A 92 12.13 22.10 -0.58
C ASN A 92 12.94 22.76 0.55
N LYS A 93 12.39 22.84 1.76
CA LYS A 93 13.12 23.31 2.95
C LYS A 93 14.26 22.37 3.33
N TRP A 94 14.03 21.06 3.25
CA TRP A 94 15.03 20.05 3.55
C TRP A 94 16.17 20.06 2.52
N ALA A 95 15.86 20.15 1.23
CA ALA A 95 16.84 20.13 0.14
C ALA A 95 17.76 21.36 0.13
N GLN A 96 17.31 22.50 0.67
CA GLN A 96 18.12 23.72 0.80
C GLN A 96 19.16 23.66 1.93
N LYS A 97 19.01 22.74 2.88
CA LYS A 97 19.95 22.58 3.99
C LYS A 97 21.10 21.69 3.54
N THR A 98 22.32 22.13 3.76
CA THR A 98 23.52 21.30 3.52
C THR A 98 23.74 20.36 4.70
N ALA A 99 23.97 19.09 4.43
CA ALA A 99 24.43 18.14 5.44
C ALA A 99 25.86 18.52 5.88
N LYS A 100 26.09 18.53 7.19
CA LYS A 100 27.43 18.76 7.75
C LYS A 100 28.17 17.44 7.88
N ASP A 101 27.98 16.79 9.03
CA ASP A 101 28.63 15.52 9.36
C ASP A 101 27.63 14.33 9.34
N GLU A 102 26.37 14.59 9.00
CA GLU A 102 25.28 13.63 8.92
C GLU A 102 25.05 13.18 7.47
N ARG A 103 24.54 11.96 7.30
CA ARG A 103 23.93 11.50 6.04
C ARG A 103 22.43 11.63 6.14
N ARG A 104 21.81 12.13 5.10
CA ARG A 104 20.38 12.41 5.07
C ARG A 104 19.70 11.71 3.92
N LEU A 105 18.60 11.01 4.23
CA LEU A 105 17.71 10.43 3.24
C LEU A 105 16.34 11.08 3.38
N PHE A 106 15.81 11.62 2.28
CA PHE A 106 14.42 12.05 2.22
C PHE A 106 13.60 11.04 1.44
N ILE A 107 12.50 10.58 2.02
CA ILE A 107 11.60 9.59 1.43
C ILE A 107 10.25 10.23 1.14
N PHE A 108 9.84 10.21 -0.11
CA PHE A 108 8.47 10.44 -0.51
C PHE A 108 7.74 9.09 -0.55
N ALA A 109 6.95 8.84 0.46
CA ALA A 109 6.28 7.56 0.66
C ALA A 109 4.95 7.46 -0.13
N SER A 110 4.88 8.04 -1.31
CA SER A 110 3.73 7.97 -2.23
C SER A 110 4.10 8.50 -3.61
N ASN A 111 3.56 7.87 -4.67
CA ASN A 111 3.67 8.34 -6.05
C ASN A 111 2.92 9.65 -6.33
N GLN A 112 2.03 10.09 -5.44
CA GLN A 112 1.34 11.38 -5.57
C GLN A 112 2.32 12.56 -5.68
N TYR A 113 3.57 12.39 -5.21
CA TYR A 113 4.63 13.40 -5.32
C TYR A 113 5.39 13.35 -6.67
N GLU A 114 5.16 12.33 -7.51
CA GLU A 114 5.94 12.08 -8.72
C GLU A 114 5.89 13.27 -9.71
N SER A 115 4.69 13.75 -10.03
CA SER A 115 4.51 14.85 -10.97
C SER A 115 5.24 16.12 -10.52
N ALA A 116 5.13 16.47 -9.25
CA ALA A 116 5.82 17.63 -8.67
C ALA A 116 7.34 17.48 -8.72
N LEU A 117 7.88 16.28 -8.41
CA LEU A 117 9.32 16.01 -8.48
C LEU A 117 9.86 15.99 -9.90
N ARG A 118 9.13 15.50 -10.88
CA ARG A 118 9.53 15.53 -12.29
C ARG A 118 9.60 16.95 -12.84
N ASN A 119 8.69 17.81 -12.40
CA ASN A 119 8.62 19.20 -12.82
C ASN A 119 9.53 20.14 -12.01
N SER A 120 10.17 19.64 -10.95
CA SER A 120 11.06 20.40 -10.09
C SER A 120 12.52 20.14 -10.42
N SER A 121 13.33 21.21 -10.47
CA SER A 121 14.80 21.14 -10.51
C SER A 121 15.44 21.10 -9.11
N VAL A 122 14.65 21.18 -8.04
CA VAL A 122 15.17 21.17 -6.67
C VAL A 122 15.74 19.79 -6.35
N ARG A 123 17.03 19.76 -6.05
CA ARG A 123 17.78 18.58 -5.57
C ARG A 123 18.72 19.02 -4.46
N PRO A 124 19.06 18.13 -3.51
CA PRO A 124 20.10 18.44 -2.53
C PRO A 124 21.43 18.66 -3.26
N SER A 125 22.21 19.64 -2.79
CA SER A 125 23.47 20.04 -3.43
C SER A 125 24.68 19.28 -2.91
N ASP A 126 24.53 18.49 -1.83
CA ASP A 126 25.63 17.79 -1.19
C ASP A 126 25.55 16.27 -1.41
N ALA A 127 26.73 15.61 -1.41
CA ALA A 127 26.85 14.17 -1.65
C ALA A 127 26.35 13.28 -0.50
N ASN A 128 26.07 13.84 0.68
CA ASN A 128 25.59 13.12 1.84
C ASN A 128 24.06 13.05 1.90
N SER A 129 23.37 13.74 1.00
CA SER A 129 21.92 13.80 0.93
C SER A 129 21.39 13.00 -0.25
N SER A 130 20.41 12.14 0.01
CA SER A 130 19.76 11.29 -0.98
C SER A 130 18.25 11.47 -0.93
N VAL A 131 17.58 11.21 -2.04
CA VAL A 131 16.12 11.28 -2.17
C VAL A 131 15.61 9.95 -2.70
N LEU A 132 14.53 9.44 -2.13
CA LEU A 132 13.83 8.23 -2.56
C LEU A 132 12.35 8.56 -2.78
N LEU A 133 11.79 8.11 -3.91
CA LEU A 133 10.36 8.17 -4.20
C LEU A 133 9.81 6.76 -4.43
N TYR A 134 8.69 6.46 -3.82
CA TYR A 134 7.98 5.19 -3.98
C TYR A 134 7.04 5.20 -5.17
N GLU A 135 6.81 4.01 -5.73
CA GLU A 135 5.73 3.66 -6.62
C GLU A 135 5.74 4.40 -7.98
N THR A 136 6.91 4.79 -8.47
CA THR A 136 7.03 5.37 -9.82
C THR A 136 7.58 4.35 -10.83
N HIS A 137 7.13 4.45 -12.08
CA HIS A 137 7.49 3.55 -13.18
C HIS A 137 8.73 3.94 -13.98
N LYS A 138 9.21 5.15 -13.78
CA LYS A 138 10.33 5.69 -14.56
C LYS A 138 11.33 6.36 -13.65
N PRO A 139 12.62 6.23 -13.92
CA PRO A 139 13.65 6.94 -13.16
C PRO A 139 13.40 8.45 -13.19
N ILE A 140 13.87 9.11 -12.15
CA ILE A 140 13.91 10.58 -12.02
C ILE A 140 15.35 10.97 -11.70
N ASP A 141 15.91 11.89 -12.46
CA ASP A 141 17.30 12.31 -12.27
C ASP A 141 17.56 12.79 -10.83
N GLY A 142 18.60 12.24 -10.20
CA GLY A 142 18.99 12.56 -8.83
C GLY A 142 18.04 12.06 -7.75
N VAL A 143 17.12 11.14 -8.05
CA VAL A 143 16.17 10.51 -7.13
C VAL A 143 16.23 9.00 -7.29
N TYR A 144 16.44 8.27 -6.19
CA TYR A 144 16.21 6.82 -6.19
C TYR A 144 14.72 6.56 -6.28
N THR A 145 14.34 5.53 -7.00
CA THR A 145 12.94 5.18 -7.18
C THR A 145 12.75 3.68 -7.16
N PHE A 146 11.65 3.22 -6.60
CA PHE A 146 11.21 1.86 -6.80
C PHE A 146 9.68 1.77 -6.91
N ARG A 147 9.23 0.65 -7.42
CA ARG A 147 7.83 0.29 -7.54
C ARG A 147 7.65 -1.18 -7.20
N ILE A 148 6.53 -1.51 -6.56
CA ILE A 148 6.07 -2.90 -6.39
C ILE A 148 4.89 -3.11 -7.32
N GLY A 149 5.09 -3.91 -8.38
CA GLY A 149 4.05 -4.25 -9.35
C GLY A 149 2.94 -5.08 -8.71
N MET A 150 1.70 -4.80 -9.07
CA MET A 150 0.54 -5.48 -8.51
C MET A 150 -0.24 -6.33 -9.51
N TYR A 151 0.10 -6.27 -10.80
CA TYR A 151 -0.63 -7.00 -11.84
C TYR A 151 -0.67 -8.50 -11.56
N GLY A 152 0.49 -9.12 -11.30
CA GLY A 152 0.59 -10.57 -11.11
C GLY A 152 -0.20 -11.07 -9.90
N ALA A 153 -0.09 -10.40 -8.76
CA ALA A 153 -0.85 -10.75 -7.55
C ALA A 153 -2.36 -10.55 -7.76
N ALA A 154 -2.76 -9.44 -8.39
CA ALA A 154 -4.16 -9.17 -8.68
C ALA A 154 -4.75 -10.16 -9.69
N TYR A 155 -3.98 -10.58 -10.71
CA TYR A 155 -4.35 -11.65 -11.64
C TYR A 155 -4.68 -12.95 -10.89
N LEU A 156 -3.84 -13.31 -9.91
CA LEU A 156 -4.07 -14.49 -9.09
C LEU A 156 -5.32 -14.36 -8.21
N ILE A 157 -5.58 -13.18 -7.65
CA ILE A 157 -6.81 -12.90 -6.88
C ILE A 157 -8.05 -12.99 -7.76
N GLY A 158 -7.99 -12.46 -8.97
CA GLY A 158 -9.09 -12.57 -9.93
C GLY A 158 -9.40 -14.04 -10.26
N ALA A 159 -8.38 -14.81 -10.60
CA ALA A 159 -8.52 -16.25 -10.88
C ALA A 159 -9.07 -17.02 -9.67
N TYR A 160 -8.55 -16.75 -8.47
CA TYR A 160 -9.04 -17.32 -7.23
C TYR A 160 -10.53 -17.05 -7.01
N THR A 161 -10.91 -15.78 -7.18
CA THR A 161 -12.30 -15.34 -7.00
C THR A 161 -13.26 -16.06 -7.96
N ALA A 162 -12.89 -16.23 -9.23
CA ALA A 162 -13.71 -16.95 -10.20
C ALA A 162 -13.77 -18.45 -9.88
N LEU A 163 -12.65 -19.08 -9.55
CA LEU A 163 -12.60 -20.52 -9.25
C LEU A 163 -13.43 -20.90 -8.01
N THR A 164 -13.43 -20.07 -6.98
CA THR A 164 -14.19 -20.33 -5.74
C THR A 164 -15.69 -20.10 -5.90
N ASN A 165 -16.12 -19.40 -6.96
CA ASN A 165 -17.52 -19.09 -7.25
C ASN A 165 -18.00 -19.69 -8.59
N LYS A 166 -17.30 -20.68 -9.12
CA LYS A 166 -17.58 -21.30 -10.43
C LYS A 166 -18.96 -21.96 -10.58
N ASP A 167 -19.63 -22.27 -9.46
CA ASP A 167 -20.98 -22.84 -9.45
C ASP A 167 -22.07 -21.77 -9.72
N GLU A 168 -21.70 -20.48 -9.75
CA GLU A 168 -22.57 -19.35 -10.03
C GLU A 168 -22.29 -18.81 -11.44
N SER A 169 -23.09 -19.20 -12.43
CA SER A 169 -22.87 -18.88 -13.86
C SER A 169 -22.84 -17.39 -14.18
N ASP A 170 -23.47 -16.55 -13.34
CA ASP A 170 -23.62 -15.11 -13.53
C ASP A 170 -22.82 -14.30 -12.49
N TYR A 171 -21.81 -14.90 -11.86
CA TYR A 171 -21.00 -14.25 -10.85
C TYR A 171 -20.20 -13.07 -11.43
N LYS A 172 -20.47 -11.87 -10.91
CA LYS A 172 -19.87 -10.62 -11.35
C LYS A 172 -19.01 -10.02 -10.24
N ALA A 173 -17.81 -9.60 -10.61
CA ALA A 173 -16.90 -8.88 -9.74
C ALA A 173 -16.70 -7.44 -10.20
N ALA A 174 -16.41 -6.55 -9.27
CA ALA A 174 -16.06 -5.17 -9.56
C ALA A 174 -14.71 -4.81 -8.93
N VAL A 175 -13.89 -4.08 -9.68
CA VAL A 175 -12.70 -3.41 -9.16
C VAL A 175 -13.02 -1.94 -8.96
N LEU A 176 -12.85 -1.44 -7.72
CA LEU A 176 -12.95 -0.02 -7.43
C LEU A 176 -11.54 0.56 -7.34
N ALA A 177 -11.12 1.20 -8.40
CA ALA A 177 -9.80 1.79 -8.55
C ALA A 177 -9.82 3.28 -8.23
N ALA A 178 -8.73 3.85 -7.70
CA ALA A 178 -8.66 5.27 -7.35
C ALA A 178 -8.89 6.15 -8.59
N ASN A 179 -8.03 6.03 -9.59
CA ASN A 179 -8.11 6.78 -10.85
C ASN A 179 -7.41 5.99 -11.99
N PRO A 180 -7.65 6.34 -13.26
CA PRO A 180 -7.07 5.63 -14.41
C PRO A 180 -5.63 6.03 -14.74
N PHE A 181 -5.05 7.02 -14.07
CA PHE A 181 -3.75 7.58 -14.40
C PHE A 181 -2.60 6.91 -13.63
N ASP A 182 -2.90 6.36 -12.45
CA ASP A 182 -1.94 5.61 -11.68
C ASP A 182 -1.74 4.22 -12.28
N ARG A 183 -0.54 3.98 -12.79
CA ARG A 183 -0.21 2.71 -13.46
C ARG A 183 -0.20 1.51 -12.52
N ASN A 184 0.12 1.67 -11.24
CA ASN A 184 0.04 0.58 -10.27
C ASN A 184 -1.41 0.20 -9.99
N VAL A 185 -2.29 1.20 -9.87
CA VAL A 185 -3.73 1.02 -9.72
C VAL A 185 -4.32 0.36 -10.97
N ASP A 186 -3.97 0.85 -12.17
CA ASP A 186 -4.38 0.23 -13.44
C ASP A 186 -3.85 -1.22 -13.53
N GLY A 187 -2.60 -1.48 -13.16
CA GLY A 187 -2.02 -2.81 -13.14
C GLY A 187 -2.80 -3.79 -12.28
N ALA A 188 -3.14 -3.40 -11.05
CA ALA A 188 -3.96 -4.22 -10.17
C ALA A 188 -5.37 -4.46 -10.73
N ALA A 189 -5.99 -3.41 -11.29
CA ALA A 189 -7.33 -3.49 -11.85
C ALA A 189 -7.38 -4.43 -13.08
N GLN A 190 -6.45 -4.26 -14.02
CA GLN A 190 -6.35 -5.10 -15.21
C GLN A 190 -5.98 -6.54 -14.85
N GLY A 191 -5.00 -6.73 -13.96
CA GLY A 191 -4.60 -8.05 -13.50
C GLY A 191 -5.77 -8.83 -12.91
N PHE A 192 -6.52 -8.22 -12.00
CA PHE A 192 -7.73 -8.86 -11.44
C PHE A 192 -8.72 -9.26 -12.52
N ARG A 193 -9.05 -8.33 -13.42
CA ARG A 193 -10.02 -8.61 -14.52
C ARG A 193 -9.54 -9.75 -15.40
N ASP A 194 -8.28 -9.71 -15.82
CA ASP A 194 -7.73 -10.71 -16.73
C ASP A 194 -7.74 -12.12 -16.10
N GLY A 195 -7.31 -12.22 -14.82
CA GLY A 195 -7.36 -13.48 -14.08
C GLY A 195 -8.77 -13.99 -13.83
N PHE A 196 -9.71 -13.10 -13.49
CA PHE A 196 -11.10 -13.45 -13.26
C PHE A 196 -11.78 -14.01 -14.52
N ILE A 197 -11.62 -13.33 -15.66
CA ILE A 197 -12.21 -13.75 -16.93
C ILE A 197 -11.54 -15.05 -17.44
N GLU A 198 -10.21 -15.16 -17.35
CA GLU A 198 -9.48 -16.36 -17.80
C GLU A 198 -9.86 -17.60 -16.98
N ALA A 199 -10.22 -17.42 -15.70
CA ALA A 199 -10.69 -18.50 -14.83
C ALA A 199 -12.20 -18.82 -14.97
N GLY A 200 -12.91 -18.17 -15.91
CA GLY A 200 -14.31 -18.43 -16.23
C GLY A 200 -15.33 -17.52 -15.55
N GLY A 201 -14.89 -16.44 -14.91
CA GLY A 201 -15.81 -15.42 -14.37
C GLY A 201 -16.59 -14.70 -15.48
N ALA A 202 -17.82 -14.30 -15.21
CA ALA A 202 -18.73 -13.76 -16.23
C ALA A 202 -18.41 -12.30 -16.60
N ASP A 203 -18.11 -11.46 -15.59
CA ASP A 203 -17.81 -10.04 -15.77
C ASP A 203 -16.96 -9.51 -14.59
N ALA A 204 -15.94 -8.73 -14.90
CA ALA A 204 -15.13 -8.00 -13.94
C ALA A 204 -15.04 -6.51 -14.34
N THR A 205 -16.01 -5.74 -13.89
CA THR A 205 -16.11 -4.31 -14.21
C THR A 205 -15.06 -3.50 -13.45
N ILE A 206 -14.23 -2.74 -14.15
CA ILE A 206 -13.32 -1.75 -13.56
C ILE A 206 -14.04 -0.41 -13.49
N SER A 207 -14.12 0.18 -12.29
CA SER A 207 -14.73 1.48 -12.05
C SER A 207 -13.78 2.37 -11.25
N TYR A 208 -13.62 3.61 -11.72
CA TYR A 208 -12.76 4.59 -11.07
C TYR A 208 -13.56 5.50 -10.14
N ILE A 209 -13.00 5.77 -8.95
CA ILE A 209 -13.60 6.66 -7.95
C ILE A 209 -13.47 8.11 -8.41
N SER A 210 -12.34 8.46 -9.06
CA SER A 210 -12.10 9.76 -9.67
C SER A 210 -11.59 9.62 -11.10
N ASP A 211 -11.84 10.63 -11.93
CA ASP A 211 -11.30 10.80 -13.28
C ASP A 211 -10.11 11.77 -13.34
N ARG A 212 -9.53 12.13 -12.18
CA ARG A 212 -8.41 13.05 -12.05
C ARG A 212 -7.16 12.33 -11.56
N ASP A 213 -6.01 12.74 -12.09
CA ASP A 213 -4.71 12.28 -11.64
C ASP A 213 -4.48 12.65 -10.16
N GLY A 214 -3.94 11.71 -9.38
CA GLY A 214 -3.68 11.86 -7.94
C GLY A 214 -4.89 11.79 -7.03
N ASP A 215 -6.13 11.79 -7.55
CA ASP A 215 -7.37 11.70 -6.79
C ASP A 215 -7.85 10.26 -6.59
N GLY A 216 -8.97 10.09 -5.85
CA GLY A 216 -9.63 8.81 -5.60
C GLY A 216 -9.13 8.07 -4.35
N TYR A 217 -7.97 8.45 -3.80
CA TYR A 217 -7.37 7.76 -2.65
C TYR A 217 -7.97 8.12 -1.30
N ASN A 218 -8.70 9.23 -1.20
CA ASN A 218 -9.34 9.69 0.03
C ASN A 218 -10.75 10.23 -0.23
N MET A 219 -11.56 9.42 -0.90
CA MET A 219 -12.93 9.74 -1.33
C MET A 219 -13.91 8.62 -0.90
N PRO A 220 -14.08 8.38 0.42
CA PRO A 220 -14.84 7.25 0.92
C PRO A 220 -16.34 7.32 0.57
N ASN A 221 -16.92 8.52 0.48
CA ASN A 221 -18.34 8.68 0.14
C ASN A 221 -18.60 8.28 -1.33
N GLU A 222 -17.73 8.70 -2.23
CA GLU A 222 -17.79 8.38 -3.66
C GLU A 222 -17.57 6.87 -3.88
N ALA A 223 -16.60 6.28 -3.16
CA ALA A 223 -16.36 4.84 -3.18
C ALA A 223 -17.58 4.05 -2.73
N TYR A 224 -18.21 4.45 -1.61
CA TYR A 224 -19.42 3.78 -1.10
C TYR A 224 -20.59 3.91 -2.09
N ALA A 225 -20.80 5.11 -2.65
CA ALA A 225 -21.86 5.33 -3.66
C ALA A 225 -21.61 4.51 -4.93
N LEU A 226 -20.34 4.34 -5.33
CA LEU A 226 -19.97 3.49 -6.46
C LEU A 226 -20.27 2.02 -6.19
N CYS A 227 -19.95 1.51 -4.98
CA CYS A 227 -20.32 0.16 -4.55
C CYS A 227 -21.83 -0.08 -4.67
N ASN A 228 -22.66 0.86 -4.19
CA ASN A 228 -24.12 0.73 -4.29
C ASN A 228 -24.58 0.56 -5.74
N ARG A 229 -24.11 1.41 -6.68
CA ARG A 229 -24.47 1.32 -8.10
C ARG A 229 -24.06 -0.01 -8.73
N LEU A 230 -22.87 -0.49 -8.41
CA LEU A 230 -22.35 -1.76 -8.90
C LEU A 230 -23.13 -2.95 -8.34
N TYR A 231 -23.47 -2.91 -7.04
CA TYR A 231 -24.28 -3.92 -6.39
C TYR A 231 -25.69 -4.00 -6.98
N GLU A 232 -26.35 -2.86 -7.23
CA GLU A 232 -27.64 -2.78 -7.92
C GLU A 232 -27.61 -3.35 -9.34
N SER A 233 -26.43 -3.34 -9.99
CA SER A 233 -26.20 -3.96 -11.31
C SER A 233 -25.77 -5.43 -11.25
N GLY A 234 -25.81 -6.04 -10.05
CA GLY A 234 -25.60 -7.46 -9.84
C GLY A 234 -24.16 -7.88 -9.49
N HIS A 235 -23.26 -6.94 -9.17
CA HIS A 235 -21.92 -7.29 -8.70
C HIS A 235 -21.95 -7.67 -7.22
N THR A 236 -21.37 -8.81 -6.88
CA THR A 236 -21.37 -9.40 -5.53
C THR A 236 -19.98 -9.63 -4.96
N PHE A 237 -18.94 -9.26 -5.69
CA PHE A 237 -17.57 -9.23 -5.23
C PHE A 237 -16.92 -7.88 -5.54
N PHE A 238 -16.16 -7.33 -4.59
CA PHE A 238 -15.52 -6.03 -4.72
C PHE A 238 -14.02 -6.11 -4.39
N PHE A 239 -13.18 -5.68 -5.34
CA PHE A 239 -11.75 -5.54 -5.13
C PHE A 239 -11.38 -4.05 -5.10
N PRO A 240 -11.07 -3.45 -3.94
CA PRO A 240 -10.69 -2.06 -3.86
C PRO A 240 -9.20 -1.87 -4.12
N VAL A 241 -8.85 -0.86 -4.93
CA VAL A 241 -7.49 -0.43 -5.24
C VAL A 241 -7.43 1.10 -5.15
N ALA A 242 -7.68 1.65 -3.96
CA ALA A 242 -7.91 3.09 -3.79
C ALA A 242 -7.49 3.66 -2.43
N GLY A 243 -6.42 3.12 -1.82
CA GLY A 243 -5.85 3.65 -0.58
C GLY A 243 -6.88 3.82 0.53
N GLY A 244 -6.98 5.01 1.15
CA GLY A 244 -7.92 5.29 2.23
C GLY A 244 -9.40 5.12 1.87
N SER A 245 -9.77 5.20 0.58
CA SER A 245 -11.13 4.93 0.11
C SER A 245 -11.54 3.46 0.25
N ASN A 246 -10.57 2.54 0.37
CA ASN A 246 -10.82 1.09 0.52
C ASN A 246 -11.69 0.77 1.73
N LYS A 247 -11.59 1.56 2.82
CA LYS A 247 -12.42 1.37 4.02
C LYS A 247 -13.91 1.42 3.72
N ALA A 248 -14.33 2.31 2.83
CA ALA A 248 -15.73 2.42 2.45
C ALA A 248 -16.21 1.16 1.71
N VAL A 249 -15.35 0.56 0.88
CA VAL A 249 -15.65 -0.71 0.19
C VAL A 249 -15.76 -1.86 1.19
N TYR A 250 -14.84 -1.95 2.15
CA TYR A 250 -14.90 -2.97 3.22
C TYR A 250 -16.15 -2.81 4.10
N GLN A 251 -16.50 -1.56 4.43
CA GLN A 251 -17.73 -1.27 5.17
C GLN A 251 -18.97 -1.65 4.36
N PHE A 252 -19.02 -1.33 3.07
CA PHE A 252 -20.09 -1.72 2.17
C PHE A 252 -20.23 -3.24 2.12
N SER A 253 -19.14 -3.96 1.90
CA SER A 253 -19.09 -5.43 1.86
C SER A 253 -19.72 -6.04 3.13
N ARG A 254 -19.35 -5.55 4.32
CA ARG A 254 -19.94 -6.01 5.58
C ARG A 254 -21.42 -5.70 5.70
N ASN A 255 -21.85 -4.52 5.25
CA ASN A 255 -23.25 -4.09 5.35
C ASN A 255 -24.17 -4.89 4.42
N GLN A 256 -23.69 -5.28 3.24
CA GLN A 256 -24.45 -6.03 2.24
C GLN A 256 -24.23 -7.54 2.31
N GLY A 257 -23.27 -8.01 3.09
CA GLY A 257 -22.97 -9.45 3.19
C GLY A 257 -22.31 -10.01 1.92
N VAL A 258 -21.55 -9.19 1.17
CA VAL A 258 -20.86 -9.59 -0.05
C VAL A 258 -19.35 -9.71 0.18
N TYR A 259 -18.68 -10.55 -0.61
CA TYR A 259 -17.25 -10.77 -0.48
C TYR A 259 -16.42 -9.61 -1.03
N THR A 260 -15.21 -9.46 -0.48
CA THR A 260 -14.22 -8.49 -0.92
C THR A 260 -12.81 -9.06 -0.81
N ALA A 261 -11.86 -8.49 -1.55
CA ALA A 261 -10.44 -8.75 -1.33
C ALA A 261 -9.79 -7.58 -0.59
N GLY A 262 -8.76 -7.89 0.20
CA GLY A 262 -7.89 -6.91 0.84
C GLY A 262 -6.76 -6.46 -0.09
N ILE A 263 -6.15 -5.32 0.23
CA ILE A 263 -4.98 -4.81 -0.46
C ILE A 263 -3.98 -4.19 0.52
N ASP A 264 -2.72 -4.11 0.09
CA ASP A 264 -1.54 -3.61 0.77
C ASP A 264 -1.07 -4.51 1.92
N GLY A 265 -1.93 -4.94 2.81
CA GLY A 265 -1.63 -5.81 3.94
C GLY A 265 -2.54 -7.03 4.04
N ASP A 266 -2.24 -7.90 5.00
CA ASP A 266 -3.14 -9.01 5.36
C ASP A 266 -4.40 -8.46 6.05
N MET A 267 -5.50 -8.44 5.32
CA MET A 267 -6.80 -7.95 5.80
C MET A 267 -7.71 -9.07 6.33
N SER A 268 -7.21 -10.31 6.47
CA SER A 268 -7.99 -11.47 6.89
C SER A 268 -8.73 -11.29 8.22
N ALA A 269 -8.13 -10.56 9.15
CA ALA A 269 -8.71 -10.26 10.46
C ALA A 269 -9.80 -9.18 10.43
N TYR A 270 -9.95 -8.43 9.32
CA TYR A 270 -10.89 -7.31 9.25
C TYR A 270 -12.34 -7.77 9.17
N SER A 271 -12.61 -8.82 8.39
CA SER A 271 -13.96 -9.35 8.17
C SER A 271 -13.93 -10.81 7.71
N GLY A 272 -14.89 -11.61 8.15
CA GLY A 272 -15.13 -12.97 7.61
C GLY A 272 -15.57 -12.99 6.13
N LEU A 273 -15.84 -11.83 5.53
CA LEU A 273 -16.14 -11.67 4.10
C LEU A 273 -14.89 -11.33 3.27
N MET A 274 -13.71 -11.25 3.91
CA MET A 274 -12.45 -11.10 3.22
C MET A 274 -12.07 -12.44 2.58
N ASN A 275 -12.03 -12.49 1.25
CA ASN A 275 -11.75 -13.72 0.51
C ASN A 275 -10.24 -14.01 0.44
N CYS A 276 -9.47 -12.97 0.16
CA CYS A 276 -8.01 -12.99 0.09
C CYS A 276 -7.46 -11.57 0.27
N SER A 277 -6.13 -11.44 0.34
CA SER A 277 -5.47 -10.15 0.40
C SER A 277 -4.27 -10.10 -0.55
N LEU A 278 -4.17 -9.03 -1.35
CA LEU A 278 -2.94 -8.64 -2.02
C LEU A 278 -2.03 -7.97 -0.99
N VAL A 279 -0.89 -8.56 -0.71
CA VAL A 279 0.06 -8.03 0.26
C VAL A 279 1.24 -7.41 -0.46
N LYS A 280 1.50 -6.13 -0.19
CA LYS A 280 2.70 -5.39 -0.63
C LYS A 280 3.65 -5.25 0.54
N ASN A 281 4.79 -5.90 0.47
CA ASN A 281 5.82 -5.82 1.52
C ASN A 281 6.67 -4.54 1.37
N ILE A 282 6.01 -3.38 1.21
CA ILE A 282 6.67 -2.09 1.00
C ILE A 282 7.56 -1.70 2.19
N GLY A 283 7.18 -2.09 3.40
CA GLY A 283 8.02 -1.93 4.59
C GLY A 283 9.35 -2.69 4.47
N SER A 284 9.32 -3.92 3.95
CA SER A 284 10.54 -4.71 3.71
C SER A 284 11.40 -4.10 2.62
N ALA A 285 10.82 -3.68 1.49
CA ALA A 285 11.54 -3.00 0.42
C ALA A 285 12.21 -1.71 0.90
N THR A 286 11.49 -0.93 1.73
CA THR A 286 12.03 0.27 2.38
C THR A 286 13.21 -0.05 3.28
N ASN A 287 13.06 -1.08 4.13
CA ASN A 287 14.10 -1.50 5.04
C ASN A 287 15.36 -1.98 4.30
N ASP A 288 15.23 -2.73 3.22
CA ASP A 288 16.36 -3.21 2.44
C ASP A 288 17.05 -2.07 1.70
N PHE A 289 16.28 -1.09 1.18
CA PHE A 289 16.84 0.13 0.61
C PHE A 289 17.66 0.92 1.65
N ILE A 290 17.09 1.16 2.84
CA ILE A 290 17.78 1.90 3.91
C ILE A 290 19.05 1.16 4.36
N ALA A 291 19.02 -0.17 4.46
CA ALA A 291 20.20 -0.97 4.81
C ALA A 291 21.33 -0.79 3.77
N LEU A 292 21.01 -0.89 2.47
CA LEU A 292 21.99 -0.65 1.40
C LEU A 292 22.54 0.78 1.43
N TRP A 293 21.65 1.75 1.66
CA TRP A 293 22.03 3.16 1.76
C TRP A 293 22.97 3.43 2.94
N LEU A 294 22.68 2.86 4.11
CA LEU A 294 23.55 2.97 5.30
C LEU A 294 24.92 2.32 5.08
N ASP A 295 24.94 1.15 4.45
CA ASP A 295 26.15 0.39 4.13
C ASP A 295 26.97 1.01 2.99
N LYS A 296 26.49 2.10 2.37
CA LYS A 296 27.10 2.74 1.19
C LYS A 296 27.29 1.77 0.02
N LYS A 297 26.36 0.82 -0.12
CA LYS A 297 26.32 -0.10 -1.26
C LYS A 297 25.83 0.64 -2.51
N GLU A 298 26.17 0.08 -3.66
CA GLU A 298 25.58 0.52 -4.92
C GLU A 298 24.08 0.19 -4.94
N ILE A 299 23.26 1.20 -5.23
CA ILE A 299 21.81 1.08 -5.34
C ILE A 299 21.42 1.50 -6.76
N PRO A 300 20.70 0.67 -7.51
CA PRO A 300 20.14 1.08 -8.79
C PRO A 300 19.25 2.31 -8.63
N GLN A 301 19.34 3.24 -9.59
CA GLN A 301 18.56 4.47 -9.54
C GLN A 301 17.05 4.19 -9.59
N HIS A 302 16.65 3.12 -10.28
CA HIS A 302 15.27 2.67 -10.39
C HIS A 302 15.18 1.16 -10.30
N GLN A 303 14.16 0.65 -9.59
CA GLN A 303 13.90 -0.78 -9.43
C GLN A 303 12.41 -1.08 -9.56
N ASP A 304 12.08 -2.04 -10.44
CA ASP A 304 10.75 -2.66 -10.50
C ASP A 304 10.79 -3.98 -9.75
N PHE A 305 9.97 -4.10 -8.72
CA PHE A 305 9.75 -5.33 -7.97
C PHE A 305 8.44 -5.97 -8.45
N LEU A 306 8.55 -6.95 -9.32
CA LEU A 306 7.43 -7.72 -9.86
C LEU A 306 7.16 -8.96 -9.00
N TRP A 307 6.27 -9.84 -9.46
CA TRP A 307 5.83 -11.01 -8.71
C TRP A 307 6.96 -11.90 -8.15
N ASP A 308 8.03 -12.08 -8.91
CA ASP A 308 9.20 -12.89 -8.53
C ASP A 308 10.15 -12.22 -7.53
N SER A 309 9.94 -10.95 -7.21
CA SER A 309 10.79 -10.18 -6.30
C SER A 309 10.67 -10.59 -4.82
N GLY A 310 9.57 -11.22 -4.44
CA GLY A 310 9.23 -11.52 -3.05
C GLY A 310 8.61 -10.36 -2.26
N TYR A 311 8.46 -9.16 -2.87
CA TYR A 311 7.83 -8.01 -2.21
C TYR A 311 6.32 -7.91 -2.45
N VAL A 312 5.75 -8.77 -3.27
CA VAL A 312 4.30 -8.89 -3.46
C VAL A 312 3.86 -10.33 -3.30
N ASN A 313 2.70 -10.54 -2.68
CA ASN A 313 2.17 -11.87 -2.39
C ASN A 313 0.63 -11.85 -2.31
N VAL A 314 0.01 -13.03 -2.29
CA VAL A 314 -1.42 -13.22 -2.02
C VAL A 314 -1.58 -14.11 -0.79
N ILE A 315 -2.40 -13.65 0.16
CA ILE A 315 -2.83 -14.42 1.32
C ILE A 315 -4.29 -14.80 1.10
N TYR A 316 -4.60 -16.09 1.21
CA TYR A 316 -5.96 -16.62 1.09
C TYR A 316 -6.57 -16.76 2.48
N CYS A 317 -7.80 -16.27 2.64
CA CYS A 317 -8.45 -16.19 3.96
C CYS A 317 -9.34 -17.39 4.29
N HIS A 318 -9.59 -18.28 3.33
CA HIS A 318 -10.42 -19.47 3.49
C HIS A 318 -9.68 -20.73 3.06
N ASP A 319 -10.06 -21.87 3.69
CA ASP A 319 -9.55 -23.18 3.31
C ASP A 319 -10.01 -23.55 1.89
N TRP A 320 -9.08 -24.06 1.11
CA TRP A 320 -9.31 -24.48 -0.26
C TRP A 320 -10.03 -25.82 -0.35
N LYS A 321 -10.94 -25.95 -1.32
CA LYS A 321 -11.28 -27.26 -1.84
C LYS A 321 -10.10 -27.75 -2.69
N GLU A 322 -9.80 -29.05 -2.67
CA GLU A 322 -8.65 -29.65 -3.39
C GLU A 322 -8.66 -29.32 -4.90
N THR A 323 -9.85 -29.30 -5.51
CA THR A 323 -10.04 -28.97 -6.93
C THR A 323 -9.67 -27.51 -7.26
N ASP A 324 -9.91 -26.60 -6.34
CA ASP A 324 -9.62 -25.17 -6.51
C ASP A 324 -8.13 -24.90 -6.33
N ALA A 325 -7.48 -25.62 -5.40
CA ALA A 325 -6.03 -25.56 -5.22
C ALA A 325 -5.25 -25.97 -6.49
N GLN A 326 -5.66 -27.03 -7.19
CA GLN A 326 -5.07 -27.44 -8.45
C GLN A 326 -5.31 -26.41 -9.57
N GLY A 327 -6.50 -25.81 -9.62
CA GLY A 327 -6.83 -24.74 -10.55
C GLY A 327 -5.91 -23.55 -10.41
N ILE A 328 -5.73 -23.05 -9.18
CA ILE A 328 -4.92 -21.85 -8.94
C ILE A 328 -3.43 -22.04 -9.24
N GLU A 329 -2.87 -23.23 -9.07
CA GLU A 329 -1.48 -23.52 -9.42
C GLU A 329 -1.20 -23.32 -10.91
N THR A 330 -2.16 -23.58 -11.80
CA THR A 330 -2.04 -23.27 -13.22
C THR A 330 -1.88 -21.78 -13.46
N PHE A 331 -2.69 -20.95 -12.79
CA PHE A 331 -2.57 -19.50 -12.88
C PHE A 331 -1.27 -18.99 -12.28
N LYS A 332 -0.85 -19.53 -11.15
CA LYS A 332 0.40 -19.19 -10.48
C LYS A 332 1.62 -19.40 -11.40
N ASN A 333 1.65 -20.50 -12.15
CA ASN A 333 2.74 -20.80 -13.09
C ASN A 333 2.79 -19.83 -14.27
N ASN A 334 1.69 -19.15 -14.59
CA ASN A 334 1.59 -18.22 -15.72
C ASN A 334 1.80 -16.74 -15.32
N ILE A 335 1.81 -16.41 -14.03
CA ILE A 335 1.82 -15.02 -13.54
C ILE A 335 2.95 -14.21 -14.17
N LEU A 336 4.19 -14.70 -14.09
CA LEU A 336 5.36 -13.97 -14.55
C LEU A 336 5.29 -13.65 -16.06
N GLY A 337 4.77 -14.57 -16.86
CA GLY A 337 4.51 -14.35 -18.29
C GLY A 337 3.48 -13.25 -18.51
N LYS A 338 2.35 -13.35 -17.85
CA LYS A 338 1.24 -12.38 -17.94
C LYS A 338 1.65 -10.98 -17.47
N GLU A 339 2.32 -10.89 -16.33
CA GLU A 339 2.83 -9.61 -15.82
C GLU A 339 3.86 -8.99 -16.76
N THR A 340 4.78 -9.79 -17.31
CA THR A 340 5.75 -9.32 -18.29
C THR A 340 5.09 -8.82 -19.59
N GLU A 341 4.03 -9.48 -20.06
CA GLU A 341 3.25 -9.02 -21.22
C GLU A 341 2.56 -7.70 -20.94
N TYR A 342 1.91 -7.58 -19.76
CA TYR A 342 1.27 -6.33 -19.32
C TYR A 342 2.28 -5.17 -19.27
N GLU A 343 3.43 -5.37 -18.61
CA GLU A 343 4.46 -4.35 -18.49
C GLU A 343 5.02 -3.88 -19.84
N LYS A 344 5.17 -4.77 -20.82
CA LYS A 344 5.61 -4.43 -22.17
C LYS A 344 4.56 -3.69 -22.99
N SER A 345 3.27 -3.80 -22.63
CA SER A 345 2.16 -3.16 -23.35
C SER A 345 1.96 -1.70 -22.96
N LYS A 346 2.62 -1.24 -21.89
CA LYS A 346 2.48 0.09 -21.29
C LYS A 346 3.72 0.96 -21.46
#